data_327065c123a4603a772e9e8b340b462b
#
_entry.id   327065c123a4603a772e9e8b340b462b
#
_cell.length_a   1.000
_cell.length_b   1.000
_cell.length_c   1.000
_cell.angle_alpha   90.00
_cell.angle_beta   90.00
_cell.angle_gamma   90.00
#
_symmetry.space_group_name_H-M   'P 1'
#
loop_
_entity.id
_entity.type
_entity.pdbx_description
1 polymer ?
#
loop_
_entity_poly.entity_id
_entity_poly.type
_entity_poly.pdbx_seq_one_letter_code
_entity_poly.pdbx_strand_id
1 'polypeptide(L)'
;MLIKHLVLILAMSFSVALQAQTITLQGKVSDSLQQPLQYANILAVPVADNIDVTFAITNQDGNYKLQLEKNQNYTVTTSYLGFLPNVEDVNLDKDTSNNIILKENLDQLDEVTITYTPPMVVKKDTIVYLTDKFVTGEERKLKDVLKKL
;
A
#
# COMPACT_ATOMS: atom_id res chain seq x y z
N MET A 1 -53.43 27.35 17.39
CA MET A 1 -53.03 26.76 16.13
C MET A 1 -51.70 27.31 15.61
N LEU A 2 -51.50 28.61 15.56
CA LEU A 2 -50.23 29.25 15.09
C LEU A 2 -48.95 28.76 15.80
N ILE A 3 -48.98 28.61 17.12
CA ILE A 3 -47.79 28.17 17.90
C ILE A 3 -47.32 26.78 17.51
N LYS A 4 -48.23 25.85 17.22
CA LYS A 4 -47.85 24.49 16.75
C LYS A 4 -47.15 24.51 15.39
N HIS A 5 -47.60 25.36 14.48
CA HIS A 5 -46.98 25.51 13.17
C HIS A 5 -45.61 26.22 13.27
N LEU A 6 -45.49 27.18 14.17
CA LEU A 6 -44.23 27.89 14.43
C LEU A 6 -43.17 26.94 14.99
N VAL A 7 -43.53 26.07 15.93
CA VAL A 7 -42.65 25.06 16.50
C VAL A 7 -42.26 24.03 15.45
N LEU A 8 -43.17 23.61 14.56
CA LEU A 8 -42.89 22.68 13.48
C LEU A 8 -41.90 23.28 12.47
N ILE A 9 -42.08 24.54 12.09
CA ILE A 9 -41.18 25.26 11.17
C ILE A 9 -39.80 25.42 11.81
N LEU A 10 -39.71 25.74 13.10
CA LEU A 10 -38.46 25.85 13.83
C LEU A 10 -37.74 24.53 13.95
N ALA A 11 -38.46 23.41 14.20
CA ALA A 11 -37.89 22.06 14.21
C ALA A 11 -37.39 21.64 12.84
N MET A 12 -38.10 22.02 11.78
CA MET A 12 -37.72 21.66 10.39
C MET A 12 -36.52 22.48 9.92
N SER A 13 -36.37 23.75 10.38
CA SER A 13 -35.17 24.55 10.08
C SER A 13 -33.91 24.07 10.81
N PHE A 14 -34.07 23.44 11.99
CA PHE A 14 -32.94 22.87 12.75
C PHE A 14 -32.37 21.58 12.13
N SER A 15 -33.19 20.84 11.40
CA SER A 15 -32.76 19.58 10.74
C SER A 15 -31.81 19.79 9.56
N VAL A 16 -31.74 20.98 8.97
CA VAL A 16 -30.88 21.28 7.81
C VAL A 16 -29.43 21.58 8.23
N ALA A 17 -29.17 21.84 9.52
CA ALA A 17 -27.84 22.22 10.01
C ALA A 17 -26.87 21.07 10.26
N LEU A 18 -27.31 19.79 10.15
CA LEU A 18 -26.50 18.60 10.39
C LEU A 18 -25.90 18.02 9.10
N GLN A 19 -25.42 18.86 8.23
CA GLN A 19 -24.62 18.40 7.09
C GLN A 19 -23.20 18.13 7.59
N ALA A 20 -22.76 16.88 7.52
CA ALA A 20 -21.35 16.55 7.68
C ALA A 20 -20.56 17.40 6.67
N GLN A 21 -19.73 18.32 7.18
CA GLN A 21 -18.95 19.21 6.34
C GLN A 21 -17.78 18.43 5.77
N THR A 22 -17.97 17.89 4.57
CA THR A 22 -16.90 17.25 3.81
C THR A 22 -16.10 18.27 3.04
N ILE A 23 -14.82 18.04 2.92
CA ILE A 23 -13.87 18.79 2.10
C ILE A 23 -13.26 17.88 1.06
N THR A 24 -12.76 18.46 0.00
CA THR A 24 -12.09 17.75 -1.09
C THR A 24 -10.58 17.93 -0.96
N LEU A 25 -9.86 16.81 -0.86
CA LEU A 25 -8.43 16.73 -1.14
C LEU A 25 -8.23 16.16 -2.53
N GLN A 26 -7.64 16.94 -3.43
CA GLN A 26 -7.39 16.55 -4.81
C GLN A 26 -5.97 16.90 -5.23
N GLY A 27 -5.48 16.30 -6.30
CA GLY A 27 -4.15 16.59 -6.82
C GLY A 27 -3.72 15.62 -7.88
N LYS A 28 -2.43 15.63 -8.18
CA LYS A 28 -1.81 14.76 -9.16
C LYS A 28 -0.68 13.96 -8.51
N VAL A 29 -0.60 12.67 -8.83
CA VAL A 29 0.51 11.81 -8.49
C VAL A 29 1.40 11.62 -9.72
N SER A 30 2.69 11.87 -9.57
CA SER A 30 3.69 11.72 -10.64
C SER A 30 4.99 11.12 -10.11
N ASP A 31 5.85 10.68 -11.02
CA ASP A 31 7.22 10.31 -10.73
C ASP A 31 8.16 11.52 -10.64
N SER A 32 9.45 11.28 -10.41
CA SER A 32 10.50 12.32 -10.35
C SER A 32 10.73 13.02 -11.70
N LEU A 33 10.29 12.43 -12.80
CA LEU A 33 10.34 13.02 -14.16
C LEU A 33 9.02 13.71 -14.53
N GLN A 34 8.09 13.90 -13.56
CA GLN A 34 6.77 14.49 -13.72
C GLN A 34 5.84 13.70 -14.65
N GLN A 35 6.11 12.42 -14.90
CA GLN A 35 5.20 11.55 -15.63
C GLN A 35 4.04 11.14 -14.70
N PRO A 36 2.79 11.19 -15.19
CA PRO A 36 1.65 10.84 -14.38
C PRO A 36 1.64 9.34 -14.04
N LEU A 37 1.38 9.01 -12.79
CA LEU A 37 1.25 7.64 -12.34
C LEU A 37 -0.23 7.25 -12.32
N GLN A 38 -0.67 6.51 -13.34
CA GLN A 38 -2.00 5.95 -13.43
C GLN A 38 -2.15 4.76 -12.48
N TYR A 39 -3.31 4.65 -11.82
CA TYR A 39 -3.63 3.59 -10.85
C TYR A 39 -2.78 3.61 -9.58
N ALA A 40 -2.19 4.74 -9.20
CA ALA A 40 -1.64 4.91 -7.87
C ALA A 40 -2.77 4.93 -6.82
N ASN A 41 -2.53 4.28 -5.69
CA ASN A 41 -3.48 4.21 -4.60
C ASN A 41 -3.22 5.33 -3.60
N ILE A 42 -4.27 6.03 -3.20
CA ILE A 42 -4.25 7.03 -2.14
C ILE A 42 -5.21 6.57 -1.05
N LEU A 43 -4.70 6.34 0.15
CA LEU A 43 -5.45 5.88 1.31
C LEU A 43 -5.39 6.96 2.39
N ALA A 44 -6.53 7.42 2.86
CA ALA A 44 -6.64 8.36 3.97
C ALA A 44 -7.25 7.63 5.18
N VAL A 45 -6.42 7.40 6.19
CA VAL A 45 -6.80 6.76 7.45
C VAL A 45 -7.02 7.84 8.51
N PRO A 46 -8.23 7.98 9.06
CA PRO A 46 -8.49 8.94 10.12
C PRO A 46 -7.80 8.52 11.42
N VAL A 47 -7.38 9.50 12.20
CA VAL A 47 -6.86 9.25 13.57
C VAL A 47 -7.97 8.92 14.55
N ALA A 48 -9.19 9.38 14.27
CA ALA A 48 -10.37 9.14 15.11
C ALA A 48 -11.06 7.82 14.71
N ASP A 49 -11.37 6.98 15.69
CA ASP A 49 -11.96 5.64 15.49
C ASP A 49 -13.39 5.63 14.92
N ASN A 50 -14.09 6.78 14.95
CA ASN A 50 -15.49 6.91 14.53
C ASN A 50 -15.66 7.44 13.10
N ILE A 51 -14.60 7.52 12.34
CA ILE A 51 -14.58 8.01 10.95
C ILE A 51 -14.10 6.89 10.03
N ASP A 52 -14.75 6.77 8.89
CA ASP A 52 -14.41 5.74 7.92
C ASP A 52 -13.12 6.06 7.15
N VAL A 53 -12.38 5.01 6.82
CA VAL A 53 -11.21 5.10 5.92
C VAL A 53 -11.70 5.44 4.51
N THR A 54 -11.04 6.41 3.88
CA THR A 54 -11.35 6.85 2.52
C THR A 54 -10.19 6.56 1.59
N PHE A 55 -10.49 6.18 0.35
CA PHE A 55 -9.45 5.90 -0.65
C PHE A 55 -9.81 6.48 -2.03
N ALA A 56 -8.79 6.68 -2.84
CA ALA A 56 -8.92 7.02 -4.25
C ALA A 56 -7.84 6.31 -5.07
N ILE A 57 -8.08 6.21 -6.39
CA ILE A 57 -7.14 5.68 -7.37
C ILE A 57 -6.95 6.74 -8.43
N THR A 58 -5.70 7.00 -8.84
CA THR A 58 -5.40 7.98 -9.88
C THR A 58 -5.92 7.54 -11.25
N ASN A 59 -6.42 8.52 -12.03
CA ASN A 59 -6.82 8.32 -13.41
C ASN A 59 -5.62 8.29 -14.38
N GLN A 60 -5.88 8.27 -15.69
CA GLN A 60 -4.83 8.24 -16.74
C GLN A 60 -3.86 9.43 -16.68
N ASP A 61 -4.32 10.58 -16.20
CA ASP A 61 -3.51 11.79 -16.06
C ASP A 61 -2.81 11.90 -14.71
N GLY A 62 -2.95 10.85 -13.85
CA GLY A 62 -2.42 10.83 -12.50
C GLY A 62 -3.24 11.61 -11.48
N ASN A 63 -4.43 12.13 -11.85
CA ASN A 63 -5.26 12.93 -10.94
C ASN A 63 -6.04 12.04 -9.97
N TYR A 64 -6.19 12.52 -8.74
CA TYR A 64 -6.99 11.91 -7.69
C TYR A 64 -7.92 12.91 -7.02
N LYS A 65 -8.96 12.40 -6.35
CA LYS A 65 -9.89 13.16 -5.55
C LYS A 65 -10.39 12.33 -4.38
N LEU A 66 -10.21 12.84 -3.15
CA LEU A 66 -10.71 12.27 -1.90
C LEU A 66 -11.70 13.23 -1.27
N GLN A 67 -12.74 12.68 -0.64
CA GLN A 67 -13.64 13.44 0.24
C GLN A 67 -13.32 13.08 1.69
N LEU A 68 -12.98 14.07 2.50
CA LEU A 68 -12.58 13.94 3.88
C LEU A 68 -13.51 14.75 4.77
N GLU A 69 -13.63 14.39 6.05
CA GLU A 69 -14.33 15.20 7.01
C GLU A 69 -13.48 16.41 7.42
N LYS A 70 -14.12 17.57 7.50
CA LYS A 70 -13.46 18.83 7.85
C LYS A 70 -12.91 18.80 9.27
N ASN A 71 -11.74 19.42 9.47
CA ASN A 71 -11.07 19.56 10.77
C ASN A 71 -10.75 18.23 11.47
N GLN A 72 -10.59 17.15 10.70
CA GLN A 72 -10.15 15.86 11.20
C GLN A 72 -8.70 15.58 10.78
N ASN A 73 -7.99 14.82 11.60
CA ASN A 73 -6.64 14.40 11.31
C ASN A 73 -6.66 13.08 10.52
N TYR A 74 -5.93 13.04 9.42
CA TYR A 74 -5.76 11.85 8.59
C TYR A 74 -4.29 11.59 8.33
N THR A 75 -3.91 10.33 8.32
CA THR A 75 -2.65 9.88 7.71
C THR A 75 -2.96 9.45 6.28
N VAL A 76 -2.44 10.21 5.31
CA VAL A 76 -2.62 9.95 3.88
C VAL A 76 -1.40 9.20 3.36
N THR A 77 -1.60 7.97 2.90
CA THR A 77 -0.57 7.13 2.29
C THR A 77 -0.82 7.02 0.80
N THR A 78 0.16 7.43 -0.01
CA THR A 78 0.14 7.25 -1.46
C THR A 78 1.14 6.19 -1.85
N SER A 79 0.70 5.18 -2.60
CA SER A 79 1.53 4.04 -3.00
C SER A 79 1.35 3.69 -4.47
N TYR A 80 2.42 3.24 -5.09
CA TYR A 80 2.46 2.73 -6.46
C TYR A 80 3.50 1.62 -6.59
N LEU A 81 3.24 0.63 -7.45
CA LEU A 81 4.14 -0.51 -7.62
C LEU A 81 5.50 -0.05 -8.16
N GLY A 82 6.58 -0.45 -7.48
CA GLY A 82 7.95 -0.05 -7.84
C GLY A 82 8.39 1.31 -7.29
N PHE A 83 7.57 1.96 -6.45
CA PHE A 83 7.86 3.25 -5.84
C PHE A 83 7.83 3.19 -4.32
N LEU A 84 8.60 4.05 -3.68
CA LEU A 84 8.53 4.25 -2.23
C LEU A 84 7.21 4.93 -1.88
N PRO A 85 6.46 4.44 -0.88
CA PRO A 85 5.23 5.09 -0.46
C PRO A 85 5.52 6.47 0.13
N ASN A 86 4.64 7.44 -0.17
CA ASN A 86 4.62 8.74 0.48
C ASN A 86 3.57 8.72 1.59
N VAL A 87 3.94 9.16 2.80
CA VAL A 87 3.05 9.22 3.97
C VAL A 87 3.05 10.63 4.50
N GLU A 88 1.88 11.24 4.59
CA GLU A 88 1.69 12.61 5.07
C GLU A 88 0.52 12.67 6.06
N ASP A 89 0.72 13.40 7.17
CA ASP A 89 -0.36 13.70 8.09
C ASP A 89 -1.01 15.04 7.69
N VAL A 90 -2.32 15.03 7.53
CA VAL A 90 -3.08 16.19 7.08
C VAL A 90 -4.23 16.50 8.04
N ASN A 91 -4.46 17.78 8.26
CA ASN A 91 -5.67 18.32 8.90
C ASN A 91 -6.15 19.48 8.04
N LEU A 92 -7.28 19.31 7.39
CA LEU A 92 -7.77 20.23 6.40
C LEU A 92 -9.10 20.88 6.84
N ASP A 93 -9.19 22.19 6.67
CA ASP A 93 -10.38 23.00 6.98
C ASP A 93 -11.14 23.45 5.72
N LYS A 94 -10.56 23.23 4.54
CA LYS A 94 -11.08 23.66 3.24
C LYS A 94 -10.58 22.73 2.13
N ASP A 95 -11.20 22.84 0.98
CA ASP A 95 -10.74 22.17 -0.25
C ASP A 95 -9.28 22.51 -0.54
N THR A 96 -8.47 21.48 -0.73
CA THR A 96 -7.02 21.62 -0.86
C THR A 96 -6.53 20.82 -2.07
N SER A 97 -5.56 21.39 -2.79
CA SER A 97 -4.84 20.68 -3.85
C SER A 97 -3.45 20.31 -3.36
N ASN A 98 -3.10 19.01 -3.43
CA ASN A 98 -1.80 18.48 -3.06
C ASN A 98 -1.26 17.56 -4.16
N ASN A 99 -0.18 17.98 -4.81
CA ASN A 99 0.51 17.18 -5.82
C ASN A 99 1.63 16.36 -5.15
N ILE A 100 1.65 15.06 -5.45
CA ILE A 100 2.53 14.09 -4.81
C ILE A 100 3.51 13.56 -5.85
N ILE A 101 4.80 13.60 -5.51
CA ILE A 101 5.87 13.03 -6.32
C ILE A 101 6.38 11.79 -5.61
N LEU A 102 6.24 10.62 -6.25
CA LEU A 102 6.78 9.37 -5.75
C LEU A 102 8.19 9.15 -6.30
N LYS A 103 9.06 8.58 -5.47
CA LYS A 103 10.42 8.18 -5.84
C LYS A 103 10.42 6.69 -6.14
N GLU A 104 11.12 6.29 -7.20
CA GLU A 104 11.33 4.88 -7.50
C GLU A 104 12.01 4.18 -6.33
N ASN A 105 11.52 2.98 -6.02
CA ASN A 105 12.19 2.10 -5.08
C ASN A 105 13.32 1.38 -5.83
N LEU A 106 14.54 1.90 -5.67
CA LEU A 106 15.76 1.33 -6.25
C LEU A 106 16.34 0.19 -5.39
N ASP A 107 15.74 -0.13 -4.27
CA ASP A 107 16.06 -1.35 -3.53
C ASP A 107 15.66 -2.53 -4.40
N GLN A 108 16.57 -2.86 -5.32
CA GLN A 108 16.46 -4.02 -6.18
C GLN A 108 16.26 -5.23 -5.28
N LEU A 109 15.31 -6.06 -5.64
CA LEU A 109 15.29 -7.45 -5.20
C LEU A 109 16.73 -7.96 -5.37
N ASP A 110 17.40 -8.27 -4.26
CA ASP A 110 18.69 -8.95 -4.32
C ASP A 110 18.55 -10.07 -5.33
N GLU A 111 19.42 -10.07 -6.33
CA GLU A 111 19.45 -11.11 -7.36
C GLU A 111 19.50 -12.46 -6.64
N VAL A 112 18.40 -13.20 -6.64
CA VAL A 112 18.38 -14.55 -6.10
C VAL A 112 19.20 -15.41 -7.06
N THR A 113 20.52 -15.38 -6.88
CA THR A 113 21.42 -16.28 -7.59
C THR A 113 21.15 -17.68 -7.07
N ILE A 114 20.31 -18.45 -7.77
CA ILE A 114 20.10 -19.87 -7.50
C ILE A 114 21.36 -20.59 -7.96
N THR A 115 22.31 -20.76 -7.04
CA THR A 115 23.49 -21.58 -7.28
C THR A 115 23.06 -23.05 -7.18
N TYR A 116 22.75 -23.66 -8.30
CA TYR A 116 22.53 -25.12 -8.36
C TYR A 116 23.89 -25.84 -8.31
N THR A 117 24.18 -26.49 -7.20
CA THR A 117 25.30 -27.40 -7.07
C THR A 117 24.79 -28.83 -7.34
N PRO A 118 25.10 -29.43 -8.47
CA PRO A 118 24.64 -30.79 -8.76
C PRO A 118 25.17 -31.76 -7.70
N PRO A 119 24.38 -32.77 -7.28
CA PRO A 119 24.75 -33.72 -6.24
C PRO A 119 25.88 -34.66 -6.69
N MET A 120 26.17 -34.70 -8.00
CA MET A 120 27.23 -35.51 -8.60
C MET A 120 28.07 -34.64 -9.52
N VAL A 121 29.38 -34.81 -9.45
CA VAL A 121 30.36 -34.17 -10.34
C VAL A 121 31.24 -35.20 -10.97
N VAL A 122 31.26 -35.26 -12.31
CA VAL A 122 32.19 -36.14 -13.07
C VAL A 122 33.52 -35.43 -13.25
N LYS A 123 34.58 -35.98 -12.69
CA LYS A 123 35.98 -35.52 -12.89
C LYS A 123 36.76 -36.57 -13.65
N LYS A 124 37.04 -36.33 -14.92
CA LYS A 124 37.72 -37.24 -15.81
C LYS A 124 37.04 -38.63 -15.82
N ASP A 125 37.61 -39.62 -15.13
CA ASP A 125 37.15 -40.99 -15.01
C ASP A 125 36.48 -41.32 -13.67
N THR A 126 36.30 -40.32 -12.83
CA THR A 126 35.77 -40.47 -11.46
C THR A 126 34.49 -39.69 -11.25
N ILE A 127 33.49 -40.32 -10.66
CA ILE A 127 32.25 -39.68 -10.22
C ILE A 127 32.41 -39.35 -8.74
N VAL A 128 32.28 -38.04 -8.42
CA VAL A 128 32.28 -37.55 -7.03
C VAL A 128 30.84 -37.24 -6.60
N TYR A 129 30.38 -37.95 -5.58
CA TYR A 129 29.11 -37.71 -4.96
C TYR A 129 29.28 -36.73 -3.79
N LEU A 130 28.49 -35.67 -3.76
CA LEU A 130 28.40 -34.75 -2.63
C LEU A 130 27.43 -35.33 -1.60
N THR A 131 27.94 -36.11 -0.66
CA THR A 131 27.15 -36.91 0.29
C THR A 131 26.25 -36.07 1.17
N ASP A 132 26.62 -34.81 1.44
CA ASP A 132 25.80 -33.83 2.18
C ASP A 132 24.44 -33.50 1.50
N LYS A 133 24.34 -33.72 0.19
CA LYS A 133 23.10 -33.55 -0.58
C LYS A 133 22.16 -34.78 -0.50
N PHE A 134 22.63 -35.90 0.00
CA PHE A 134 21.86 -37.13 0.13
C PHE A 134 21.52 -37.49 1.59
N VAL A 135 22.02 -36.70 2.55
CA VAL A 135 21.78 -36.92 3.97
C VAL A 135 20.47 -36.19 4.39
N THR A 136 19.55 -36.92 4.96
CA THR A 136 18.26 -36.39 5.48
C THR A 136 18.21 -36.25 7.00
N GLY A 137 19.33 -36.59 7.69
CA GLY A 137 19.43 -36.53 9.14
C GLY A 137 19.01 -37.82 9.87
N GLU A 138 18.52 -38.82 9.17
CA GLU A 138 18.12 -40.13 9.73
C GLU A 138 19.20 -41.21 9.60
N GLU A 139 20.26 -40.92 8.84
CA GLU A 139 21.34 -41.85 8.56
C GLU A 139 22.27 -41.97 9.77
N ARG A 140 22.42 -43.20 10.30
CA ARG A 140 23.31 -43.50 11.42
C ARG A 140 24.65 -44.06 11.02
N LYS A 141 24.77 -44.58 9.76
CA LYS A 141 25.95 -45.21 9.24
C LYS A 141 26.18 -44.82 7.79
N LEU A 142 27.43 -44.83 7.35
CA LEU A 142 27.82 -44.58 5.94
C LEU A 142 27.06 -45.48 4.94
N LYS A 143 26.78 -46.74 5.34
CA LYS A 143 25.97 -47.67 4.56
C LYS A 143 24.60 -47.14 4.20
N ASP A 144 23.98 -46.33 5.09
CA ASP A 144 22.63 -45.82 4.88
C ASP A 144 22.65 -44.69 3.84
N VAL A 145 23.74 -43.90 3.81
CA VAL A 145 23.99 -42.89 2.76
C VAL A 145 24.24 -43.51 1.43
N LEU A 146 25.08 -44.56 1.39
CA LEU A 146 25.46 -45.27 0.14
C LEU A 146 24.28 -45.97 -0.56
N LYS A 147 23.21 -46.28 0.12
CA LYS A 147 21.97 -46.81 -0.46
C LYS A 147 21.12 -45.77 -1.20
N LYS A 148 21.40 -44.51 -1.01
CA LYS A 148 20.67 -43.38 -1.63
C LYS A 148 21.42 -42.79 -2.83
N LEU A 149 22.65 -43.24 -3.07
CA LEU A 149 23.46 -42.91 -4.27
C LEU A 149 23.09 -43.83 -5.43
#